data_ce8ab498d6dceef1dd64308e2945cff9
#
_entry.id   ce8ab498d6dceef1dd64308e2945cff9
#
_cell.length_a   1.000
_cell.length_b   1.000
_cell.length_c   1.000
_cell.angle_alpha   90.00
_cell.angle_beta   90.00
_cell.angle_gamma   90.00
#
_symmetry.space_group_name_H-M   'P 1'
#
loop_
_entity.id
_entity.type
_entity.pdbx_description
1 polymer ?
#
loop_
_entity_poly.entity_id
_entity_poly.type
_entity_poly.pdbx_seq_one_letter_code
_entity_poly.pdbx_strand_id
1 'polypeptide(L)'
;MYKCSDPLVTKDQLDEWYWQTRFARAYYYFLMMRDYGPVFLLGDDLLDFTASTEELYRPRNTWDQCVNYVVSEMTQCAESGVVLQQSDLPAAKWGLATVGTCHAVISRLLLYSARPLFNGNKLYSTVKNPDAPDFPELSGVKLFPELDNTKWQKAAEAAKKLIDNPCYELYRAGNDNPYEDYYGVTHETWNKELIWTDRYNGLFSWGVGTVPTGVAGTAYGAVGPTQALVDAYAMNTGWYPITGYEADGTPIVEPLSGYELASELEKSSWIYPSGGWSNKADFEIEAPNMYKDREPRFYVTVFFGGNQWLHGNSATSISFAKGGNGNKSHDYPKSGYLCNRFYDHKLNSSEGQWGNITFPVFRLGEIYLNFIEAVLECKKNGVALDPSYEALAMEKWADLRKRAGLDPITSIYGQVSTEELIQLCRKERQIELAFERHRYFDTRTWMIATPVSYTHLRAHETDQYL
;
A
#
# COMPACT_ATOMS: atom_id res chain seq x y z
N MET A 1 4.38 21.52 -31.12
CA MET A 1 5.84 21.73 -31.01
C MET A 1 6.08 22.83 -29.97
N TYR A 2 6.65 22.47 -28.80
CA TYR A 2 6.92 23.47 -27.76
C TYR A 2 8.01 24.41 -28.25
N LYS A 3 7.81 25.69 -28.02
CA LYS A 3 8.81 26.70 -28.33
C LYS A 3 9.33 27.29 -27.03
N CYS A 4 10.58 27.13 -26.73
CA CYS A 4 11.30 27.89 -25.71
C CYS A 4 12.20 28.87 -26.41
N SER A 5 12.15 30.15 -26.02
CA SER A 5 12.99 31.19 -26.55
C SER A 5 14.31 31.34 -25.78
N ASP A 6 14.47 30.62 -24.66
CA ASP A 6 15.72 30.68 -23.89
C ASP A 6 16.81 29.83 -24.57
N PRO A 7 17.91 30.45 -24.98
CA PRO A 7 19.00 29.76 -25.66
C PRO A 7 19.77 28.78 -24.77
N LEU A 8 19.59 28.84 -23.46
CA LEU A 8 20.20 27.91 -22.50
C LEU A 8 19.44 26.60 -22.37
N VAL A 9 18.19 26.53 -22.86
CA VAL A 9 17.36 25.33 -22.80
C VAL A 9 17.58 24.50 -24.05
N THR A 10 18.09 23.30 -23.88
CA THR A 10 18.33 22.36 -25.00
C THR A 10 17.03 21.68 -25.44
N LYS A 11 17.03 21.13 -26.65
CA LYS A 11 15.90 20.32 -27.15
C LYS A 11 15.64 19.11 -26.26
N ASP A 12 16.68 18.42 -25.79
CA ASP A 12 16.58 17.24 -24.97
C ASP A 12 15.91 17.57 -23.60
N GLN A 13 16.25 18.74 -23.03
CA GLN A 13 15.56 19.22 -21.82
C GLN A 13 14.07 19.50 -22.06
N LEU A 14 13.73 20.11 -23.21
CA LEU A 14 12.33 20.35 -23.56
C LEU A 14 11.55 19.04 -23.78
N ASP A 15 12.16 18.07 -24.46
CA ASP A 15 11.55 16.77 -24.68
C ASP A 15 11.36 16.02 -23.35
N GLU A 16 12.35 16.04 -22.45
CA GLU A 16 12.22 15.45 -21.10
C GLU A 16 11.09 16.12 -20.32
N TRP A 17 11.05 17.45 -20.24
CA TRP A 17 10.00 18.17 -19.52
C TRP A 17 8.60 17.91 -20.08
N TYR A 18 8.48 17.81 -21.39
CA TYR A 18 7.22 17.48 -22.04
C TYR A 18 6.69 16.10 -21.59
N TRP A 19 7.53 15.07 -21.67
CA TRP A 19 7.11 13.73 -21.33
C TRP A 19 6.88 13.56 -19.83
N GLN A 20 7.70 14.19 -18.98
CA GLN A 20 7.46 14.20 -17.54
C GLN A 20 6.18 14.95 -17.16
N THR A 21 5.87 16.06 -17.81
CA THR A 21 4.62 16.82 -17.58
C THR A 21 3.40 16.03 -18.07
N ARG A 22 3.53 15.34 -19.21
CA ARG A 22 2.47 14.48 -19.74
C ARG A 22 2.18 13.30 -18.83
N PHE A 23 3.24 12.66 -18.31
CA PHE A 23 3.12 11.66 -17.26
C PHE A 23 2.39 12.24 -16.03
N ALA A 24 2.81 13.39 -15.52
CA ALA A 24 2.22 14.01 -14.35
C ALA A 24 0.72 14.30 -14.55
N ARG A 25 0.33 14.83 -15.72
CA ARG A 25 -1.07 15.04 -16.08
C ARG A 25 -1.89 13.75 -16.02
N ALA A 26 -1.41 12.70 -16.67
CA ALA A 26 -2.10 11.41 -16.66
C ALA A 26 -2.14 10.80 -15.25
N TYR A 27 -1.11 10.98 -14.45
CA TYR A 27 -1.08 10.54 -13.05
C TYR A 27 -2.12 11.31 -12.20
N TYR A 28 -2.26 12.62 -12.38
CA TYR A 28 -3.32 13.39 -11.71
C TYR A 28 -4.71 12.94 -12.12
N TYR A 29 -4.95 12.59 -13.38
CA TYR A 29 -6.20 11.97 -13.81
C TYR A 29 -6.44 10.65 -13.07
N PHE A 30 -5.44 9.79 -12.97
CA PHE A 30 -5.55 8.55 -12.18
C PHE A 30 -5.92 8.83 -10.72
N LEU A 31 -5.30 9.82 -10.06
CA LEU A 31 -5.62 10.19 -8.69
C LEU A 31 -7.06 10.68 -8.54
N MET A 32 -7.50 11.57 -9.43
CA MET A 32 -8.90 12.05 -9.43
C MET A 32 -9.90 10.92 -9.66
N MET A 33 -9.62 10.02 -10.61
CA MET A 33 -10.46 8.86 -10.88
C MET A 33 -10.56 7.92 -9.68
N ARG A 34 -9.46 7.67 -8.99
CA ARG A 34 -9.40 6.83 -7.80
C ARG A 34 -10.27 7.38 -6.67
N ASP A 35 -10.28 8.70 -6.49
CA ASP A 35 -10.98 9.38 -5.40
C ASP A 35 -12.45 9.69 -5.74
N TYR A 36 -12.75 10.08 -6.99
CA TYR A 36 -14.05 10.62 -7.40
C TYR A 36 -14.77 9.77 -8.47
N GLY A 37 -14.14 8.71 -8.99
CA GLY A 37 -14.67 7.94 -10.12
C GLY A 37 -14.45 8.64 -11.46
N PRO A 38 -15.38 8.50 -12.45
CA PRO A 38 -15.26 9.12 -13.75
C PRO A 38 -15.13 10.64 -13.67
N VAL A 39 -14.25 11.22 -14.48
CA VAL A 39 -13.96 12.66 -14.57
C VAL A 39 -14.12 13.15 -16.00
N PHE A 40 -14.14 14.45 -16.23
CA PHE A 40 -14.05 15.00 -17.58
C PHE A 40 -12.58 15.01 -18.06
N LEU A 41 -12.36 14.77 -19.32
CA LEU A 41 -11.05 14.74 -19.95
C LEU A 41 -10.85 16.00 -20.80
N LEU A 42 -9.84 16.79 -20.50
CA LEU A 42 -9.49 17.99 -21.25
C LEU A 42 -8.51 17.71 -22.40
N GLY A 43 -7.70 16.64 -22.26
CA GLY A 43 -6.61 16.42 -23.20
C GLY A 43 -5.62 17.58 -23.20
N ASP A 44 -5.44 18.21 -24.35
CA ASP A 44 -4.57 19.38 -24.51
C ASP A 44 -5.35 20.72 -24.49
N ASP A 45 -6.67 20.69 -24.26
CA ASP A 45 -7.49 21.88 -24.15
C ASP A 45 -7.13 22.69 -22.91
N LEU A 46 -7.09 24.00 -23.08
CA LEU A 46 -6.92 24.94 -21.97
C LEU A 46 -8.28 25.55 -21.62
N LEU A 47 -8.62 25.51 -20.34
CA LEU A 47 -9.80 26.21 -19.83
C LEU A 47 -9.41 27.65 -19.44
N ASP A 48 -10.25 28.60 -19.83
CA ASP A 48 -10.14 29.96 -19.30
C ASP A 48 -10.64 29.98 -17.87
N PHE A 49 -9.71 30.12 -16.91
CA PHE A 49 -10.05 30.15 -15.47
C PHE A 49 -10.86 31.40 -15.07
N THR A 50 -11.01 32.40 -15.96
CA THR A 50 -11.84 33.59 -15.75
C THR A 50 -13.26 33.43 -16.27
N ALA A 51 -13.53 32.34 -16.99
CA ALA A 51 -14.85 32.03 -17.52
C ALA A 51 -15.88 31.74 -16.41
N SER A 52 -17.17 31.91 -16.72
CA SER A 52 -18.26 31.60 -15.78
C SER A 52 -18.34 30.10 -15.46
N THR A 53 -18.99 29.73 -14.37
CA THR A 53 -19.21 28.32 -14.00
C THR A 53 -19.97 27.57 -15.11
N GLU A 54 -20.92 28.22 -15.79
CA GLU A 54 -21.67 27.64 -16.90
C GLU A 54 -20.79 27.35 -18.10
N GLU A 55 -19.85 28.24 -18.44
CA GLU A 55 -18.90 28.05 -19.54
C GLU A 55 -17.84 26.99 -19.21
N LEU A 56 -17.49 26.83 -17.94
CA LEU A 56 -16.54 25.81 -17.47
C LEU A 56 -17.19 24.44 -17.29
N TYR A 57 -18.52 24.37 -17.22
CA TYR A 57 -19.22 23.12 -17.01
C TYR A 57 -18.94 22.13 -18.17
N ARG A 58 -18.55 20.92 -17.79
CA ARG A 58 -18.33 19.79 -18.71
C ARG A 58 -18.89 18.51 -18.11
N PRO A 59 -19.64 17.72 -18.88
CA PRO A 59 -20.04 16.39 -18.43
C PRO A 59 -18.82 15.47 -18.28
N ARG A 60 -18.95 14.48 -17.40
CA ARG A 60 -17.89 13.51 -17.18
C ARG A 60 -17.79 12.52 -18.35
N ASN A 61 -16.58 12.12 -18.69
CA ASN A 61 -16.36 10.95 -19.54
C ASN A 61 -16.76 9.68 -18.80
N THR A 62 -17.01 8.58 -19.52
CA THR A 62 -17.28 7.29 -18.87
C THR A 62 -16.05 6.76 -18.17
N TRP A 63 -16.24 5.86 -17.21
CA TRP A 63 -15.11 5.22 -16.52
C TRP A 63 -14.12 4.60 -17.52
N ASP A 64 -14.61 3.84 -18.50
CA ASP A 64 -13.74 3.17 -19.47
C ASP A 64 -13.03 4.16 -20.40
N GLN A 65 -13.66 5.30 -20.77
CA GLN A 65 -12.98 6.37 -21.51
C GLN A 65 -11.83 6.98 -20.68
N CYS A 66 -12.07 7.22 -19.38
CA CYS A 66 -11.03 7.73 -18.48
C CYS A 66 -9.88 6.73 -18.30
N VAL A 67 -10.18 5.44 -18.12
CA VAL A 67 -9.17 4.37 -18.03
C VAL A 67 -8.34 4.32 -19.31
N ASN A 68 -8.99 4.28 -20.47
CA ASN A 68 -8.30 4.20 -21.76
C ASN A 68 -7.42 5.43 -22.01
N TYR A 69 -7.86 6.61 -21.61
CA TYR A 69 -7.07 7.84 -21.71
C TYR A 69 -5.77 7.72 -20.88
N VAL A 70 -5.87 7.38 -19.58
CA VAL A 70 -4.70 7.26 -18.73
C VAL A 70 -3.75 6.16 -19.22
N VAL A 71 -4.29 4.99 -19.61
CA VAL A 71 -3.48 3.88 -20.14
C VAL A 71 -2.76 4.31 -21.42
N SER A 72 -3.44 5.00 -22.34
CA SER A 72 -2.84 5.51 -23.58
C SER A 72 -1.72 6.52 -23.32
N GLU A 73 -1.96 7.51 -22.44
CA GLU A 73 -0.97 8.53 -22.10
C GLU A 73 0.28 7.90 -21.45
N MET A 74 0.08 6.99 -20.49
CA MET A 74 1.19 6.28 -19.83
C MET A 74 1.97 5.39 -20.80
N THR A 75 1.28 4.73 -21.74
CA THR A 75 1.93 3.90 -22.76
C THR A 75 2.78 4.76 -23.69
N GLN A 76 2.23 5.89 -24.16
CA GLN A 76 2.98 6.82 -25.01
C GLN A 76 4.20 7.41 -24.27
N CYS A 77 4.09 7.70 -22.97
CA CYS A 77 5.24 8.12 -22.18
C CYS A 77 6.30 7.02 -22.11
N ALA A 78 5.91 5.79 -21.82
CA ALA A 78 6.84 4.64 -21.73
C ALA A 78 7.54 4.34 -23.06
N GLU A 79 6.86 4.54 -24.20
CA GLU A 79 7.33 4.26 -25.55
C GLU A 79 8.00 5.46 -26.24
N SER A 80 8.09 6.60 -25.56
CA SER A 80 8.59 7.86 -26.13
C SER A 80 10.07 7.82 -26.56
N GLY A 81 10.85 6.88 -26.01
CA GLY A 81 12.31 6.86 -26.14
C GLY A 81 13.05 7.96 -25.34
N VAL A 82 12.30 8.83 -24.65
CA VAL A 82 12.81 9.92 -23.79
C VAL A 82 12.68 9.58 -22.31
N VAL A 83 11.56 8.95 -21.92
CA VAL A 83 11.39 8.41 -20.57
C VAL A 83 12.27 7.18 -20.42
N LEU A 84 13.18 7.22 -19.46
CA LEU A 84 14.23 6.21 -19.31
C LEU A 84 13.76 5.00 -18.48
N GLN A 85 14.46 3.87 -18.64
CA GLN A 85 14.39 2.78 -17.66
C GLN A 85 15.02 3.21 -16.34
N GLN A 86 14.64 2.58 -15.23
CA GLN A 86 15.23 2.87 -13.91
C GLN A 86 16.75 2.67 -13.90
N SER A 87 17.27 1.66 -14.59
CA SER A 87 18.70 1.37 -14.71
C SER A 87 19.50 2.47 -15.41
N ASP A 88 18.86 3.22 -16.29
CA ASP A 88 19.49 4.22 -17.14
C ASP A 88 19.34 5.64 -16.57
N LEU A 89 18.56 5.78 -15.49
CA LEU A 89 18.29 7.07 -14.87
C LEU A 89 19.49 7.54 -14.02
N PRO A 90 20.11 8.69 -14.35
CA PRO A 90 21.20 9.23 -13.53
C PRO A 90 20.75 9.50 -12.09
N ALA A 91 21.64 9.30 -11.12
CA ALA A 91 21.33 9.49 -9.70
C ALA A 91 20.76 10.90 -9.37
N ALA A 92 21.23 11.93 -10.06
CA ALA A 92 20.72 13.30 -9.92
C ALA A 92 19.27 13.48 -10.39
N LYS A 93 18.72 12.52 -11.14
CA LYS A 93 17.36 12.53 -11.67
C LYS A 93 16.45 11.49 -11.00
N TRP A 94 16.92 10.82 -9.98
CA TRP A 94 16.08 9.86 -9.23
C TRP A 94 14.87 10.59 -8.65
N GLY A 95 13.70 10.00 -8.86
CA GLY A 95 12.40 10.59 -8.53
C GLY A 95 11.59 11.03 -9.76
N LEU A 96 12.23 11.22 -10.92
CA LEU A 96 11.50 11.36 -12.19
C LEU A 96 10.75 10.07 -12.54
N ALA A 97 9.67 10.22 -13.30
CA ALA A 97 8.94 9.07 -13.82
C ALA A 97 9.81 8.28 -14.80
N THR A 98 9.77 6.96 -14.67
CA THR A 98 10.48 6.01 -15.54
C THR A 98 9.49 5.17 -16.34
N VAL A 99 9.96 4.39 -17.30
CA VAL A 99 9.13 3.38 -18.00
C VAL A 99 8.41 2.48 -17.00
N GLY A 100 9.11 2.02 -15.96
CA GLY A 100 8.51 1.21 -14.89
C GLY A 100 7.42 1.96 -14.11
N THR A 101 7.60 3.25 -13.86
CA THR A 101 6.58 4.09 -13.21
C THR A 101 5.30 4.15 -14.03
N CYS A 102 5.41 4.35 -15.35
CA CYS A 102 4.26 4.35 -16.26
C CYS A 102 3.50 3.01 -16.19
N HIS A 103 4.22 1.89 -16.27
CA HIS A 103 3.61 0.56 -16.18
C HIS A 103 3.01 0.27 -14.80
N ALA A 104 3.58 0.80 -13.71
CA ALA A 104 3.02 0.64 -12.37
C ALA A 104 1.68 1.38 -12.19
N VAL A 105 1.55 2.59 -12.76
CA VAL A 105 0.27 3.31 -12.82
C VAL A 105 -0.76 2.50 -13.61
N ILE A 106 -0.40 1.97 -14.78
CA ILE A 106 -1.29 1.14 -15.61
C ILE A 106 -1.73 -0.11 -14.83
N SER A 107 -0.81 -0.82 -14.17
CA SER A 107 -1.10 -2.02 -13.39
C SER A 107 -2.13 -1.74 -12.29
N ARG A 108 -1.92 -0.70 -11.48
CA ARG A 108 -2.85 -0.34 -10.38
C ARG A 108 -4.20 0.12 -10.91
N LEU A 109 -4.22 0.93 -11.96
CA LEU A 109 -5.46 1.42 -12.56
C LEU A 109 -6.29 0.28 -13.15
N LEU A 110 -5.68 -0.63 -13.91
CA LEU A 110 -6.39 -1.76 -14.51
C LEU A 110 -6.90 -2.74 -13.46
N LEU A 111 -6.14 -2.98 -12.38
CA LEU A 111 -6.61 -3.76 -11.24
C LEU A 111 -7.86 -3.12 -10.60
N TYR A 112 -7.83 -1.81 -10.32
CA TYR A 112 -8.99 -1.12 -9.77
C TYR A 112 -10.18 -1.14 -10.74
N SER A 113 -9.93 -1.01 -12.04
CA SER A 113 -10.97 -1.07 -13.07
C SER A 113 -11.63 -2.45 -13.20
N ALA A 114 -10.93 -3.53 -12.83
CA ALA A 114 -11.48 -4.88 -12.80
C ALA A 114 -12.30 -5.18 -11.54
N ARG A 115 -12.07 -4.47 -10.45
CA ARG A 115 -12.71 -4.70 -9.15
C ARG A 115 -14.17 -4.25 -9.11
N PRO A 116 -15.00 -4.83 -8.21
CA PRO A 116 -16.46 -4.64 -8.17
C PRO A 116 -16.96 -3.19 -8.10
N LEU A 117 -16.20 -2.27 -7.49
CA LEU A 117 -16.62 -0.86 -7.39
C LEU A 117 -16.81 -0.23 -8.77
N PHE A 118 -15.93 -0.54 -9.73
CA PHE A 118 -15.87 0.09 -11.04
C PHE A 118 -16.28 -0.84 -12.19
N ASN A 119 -16.57 -2.12 -11.90
CA ASN A 119 -16.90 -3.13 -12.89
C ASN A 119 -18.20 -3.86 -12.52
N GLY A 120 -19.29 -3.49 -13.16
CA GLY A 120 -20.61 -4.10 -12.94
C GLY A 120 -21.26 -3.73 -11.61
N ASN A 121 -20.93 -2.58 -11.02
CA ASN A 121 -21.51 -2.14 -9.74
C ASN A 121 -22.99 -1.78 -9.90
N LYS A 122 -23.87 -2.60 -9.34
CA LYS A 122 -25.32 -2.38 -9.40
C LYS A 122 -25.78 -1.07 -8.77
N LEU A 123 -25.05 -0.55 -7.74
CA LEU A 123 -25.37 0.73 -7.10
C LEU A 123 -25.12 1.92 -8.04
N TYR A 124 -24.24 1.75 -9.03
CA TYR A 124 -23.90 2.78 -10.01
C TYR A 124 -24.55 2.58 -11.38
N SER A 125 -25.36 1.54 -11.56
CA SER A 125 -25.97 1.18 -12.84
C SER A 125 -26.87 2.27 -13.46
N THR A 126 -27.41 3.16 -12.61
CA THR A 126 -28.27 4.29 -13.02
C THR A 126 -27.55 5.63 -13.07
N VAL A 127 -26.28 5.68 -12.66
CA VAL A 127 -25.51 6.93 -12.65
C VAL A 127 -25.15 7.30 -14.08
N LYS A 128 -25.65 8.45 -14.53
CA LYS A 128 -25.47 8.97 -15.88
C LYS A 128 -25.24 10.48 -15.86
N ASN A 129 -24.68 11.00 -16.95
CA ASN A 129 -24.61 12.43 -17.16
C ASN A 129 -26.03 13.02 -17.28
N PRO A 130 -26.24 14.28 -16.85
CA PRO A 130 -27.43 15.03 -17.21
C PRO A 130 -27.47 15.30 -18.72
N ASP A 131 -28.57 15.90 -19.15
CA ASP A 131 -28.68 16.38 -20.53
C ASP A 131 -27.65 17.50 -20.77
N ALA A 132 -26.86 17.37 -21.83
CA ALA A 132 -25.74 18.25 -22.14
C ALA A 132 -25.69 18.51 -23.68
N PRO A 133 -26.51 19.46 -24.18
CA PRO A 133 -26.61 19.70 -25.61
C PRO A 133 -25.30 20.07 -26.31
N ASP A 134 -24.40 20.76 -25.60
CA ASP A 134 -23.08 21.16 -26.11
C ASP A 134 -22.07 19.98 -26.20
N PHE A 135 -22.42 18.85 -25.59
CA PHE A 135 -21.60 17.62 -25.57
C PHE A 135 -22.48 16.40 -25.89
N PRO A 136 -23.00 16.30 -27.12
CA PRO A 136 -24.01 15.29 -27.48
C PRO A 136 -23.51 13.85 -27.27
N GLU A 137 -22.21 13.60 -27.42
CA GLU A 137 -21.57 12.29 -27.21
C GLU A 137 -21.50 11.84 -25.73
N LEU A 138 -21.69 12.77 -24.80
CA LEU A 138 -21.68 12.53 -23.36
C LEU A 138 -23.05 12.75 -22.69
N SER A 139 -24.01 13.32 -23.43
CA SER A 139 -25.36 13.63 -22.95
C SER A 139 -26.13 12.36 -22.59
N GLY A 140 -26.58 12.23 -21.35
CA GLY A 140 -27.33 11.08 -20.84
C GLY A 140 -26.58 9.76 -20.76
N VAL A 141 -25.28 9.74 -21.05
CA VAL A 141 -24.46 8.51 -21.07
C VAL A 141 -24.26 7.94 -19.67
N LYS A 142 -24.41 6.62 -19.51
CA LYS A 142 -24.05 5.89 -18.28
C LYS A 142 -22.56 6.01 -18.00
N LEU A 143 -22.21 6.32 -16.76
CA LEU A 143 -20.83 6.59 -16.39
C LEU A 143 -20.00 5.34 -16.06
N PHE A 144 -20.65 4.28 -15.60
CA PHE A 144 -19.99 3.04 -15.20
C PHE A 144 -20.38 1.88 -16.12
N PRO A 145 -19.44 0.98 -16.42
CA PRO A 145 -19.67 -0.14 -17.33
C PRO A 145 -20.50 -1.24 -16.68
N GLU A 146 -21.10 -2.08 -17.51
CA GLU A 146 -21.59 -3.39 -17.10
C GLU A 146 -20.41 -4.31 -16.75
N LEU A 147 -20.70 -5.46 -16.12
CA LEU A 147 -19.66 -6.42 -15.71
C LEU A 147 -18.90 -6.98 -16.92
N ASP A 148 -17.59 -6.82 -16.90
CA ASP A 148 -16.66 -7.39 -17.87
C ASP A 148 -15.50 -8.07 -17.14
N ASN A 149 -15.57 -9.40 -17.04
CA ASN A 149 -14.54 -10.19 -16.37
C ASN A 149 -13.19 -10.24 -17.14
N THR A 150 -13.16 -9.85 -18.42
CA THR A 150 -11.91 -9.79 -19.20
C THR A 150 -10.97 -8.67 -18.70
N LYS A 151 -11.47 -7.72 -17.92
CA LYS A 151 -10.66 -6.70 -17.28
C LYS A 151 -9.59 -7.28 -16.34
N TRP A 152 -9.88 -8.44 -15.72
CA TRP A 152 -8.90 -9.14 -14.88
C TRP A 152 -7.68 -9.65 -15.69
N GLN A 153 -7.93 -10.12 -16.93
CA GLN A 153 -6.83 -10.50 -17.83
C GLN A 153 -5.92 -9.31 -18.12
N LYS A 154 -6.49 -8.15 -18.45
CA LYS A 154 -5.72 -6.92 -18.71
C LYS A 154 -4.90 -6.49 -17.49
N ALA A 155 -5.47 -6.64 -16.29
CA ALA A 155 -4.76 -6.34 -15.03
C ALA A 155 -3.57 -7.30 -14.81
N ALA A 156 -3.76 -8.60 -15.06
CA ALA A 156 -2.69 -9.59 -14.97
C ALA A 156 -1.55 -9.29 -15.96
N GLU A 157 -1.88 -9.05 -17.22
CA GLU A 157 -0.92 -8.73 -18.27
C GLU A 157 -0.12 -7.44 -17.97
N ALA A 158 -0.78 -6.42 -17.42
CA ALA A 158 -0.12 -5.18 -17.05
C ALA A 158 0.87 -5.37 -15.88
N ALA A 159 0.51 -6.17 -14.87
CA ALA A 159 1.42 -6.49 -13.77
C ALA A 159 2.59 -7.36 -14.26
N LYS A 160 2.33 -8.31 -15.16
CA LYS A 160 3.36 -9.20 -15.74
C LYS A 160 4.49 -8.41 -16.42
N LYS A 161 4.19 -7.31 -17.10
CA LYS A 161 5.23 -6.46 -17.74
C LYS A 161 6.28 -5.95 -16.74
N LEU A 162 5.88 -5.68 -15.50
CA LEU A 162 6.81 -5.24 -14.46
C LEU A 162 7.53 -6.42 -13.80
N ILE A 163 6.86 -7.57 -13.67
CA ILE A 163 7.48 -8.80 -13.17
C ILE A 163 8.62 -9.24 -14.10
N ASP A 164 8.45 -9.06 -15.40
CA ASP A 164 9.46 -9.40 -16.41
C ASP A 164 10.55 -8.34 -16.57
N ASN A 165 10.40 -7.17 -15.95
CA ASN A 165 11.38 -6.11 -16.09
C ASN A 165 12.60 -6.34 -15.18
N PRO A 166 13.80 -6.58 -15.74
CA PRO A 166 15.01 -6.91 -14.98
C PRO A 166 15.53 -5.76 -14.11
N CYS A 167 14.98 -4.54 -14.25
CA CYS A 167 15.32 -3.41 -13.39
C CYS A 167 14.85 -3.61 -11.95
N TYR A 168 13.87 -4.49 -11.72
CA TYR A 168 13.21 -4.64 -10.44
C TYR A 168 13.37 -6.05 -9.86
N GLU A 169 13.59 -6.09 -8.54
CA GLU A 169 13.76 -7.32 -7.77
C GLU A 169 13.25 -7.07 -6.34
N LEU A 170 12.68 -8.08 -5.69
CA LEU A 170 12.32 -7.96 -4.26
C LEU A 170 13.58 -7.67 -3.44
N TYR A 171 13.48 -6.68 -2.57
CA TYR A 171 14.60 -6.33 -1.69
C TYR A 171 14.92 -7.46 -0.72
N ARG A 172 16.21 -7.74 -0.57
CA ARG A 172 16.80 -8.66 0.40
C ARG A 172 18.05 -8.00 1.00
N ALA A 173 18.19 -8.09 2.31
CA ALA A 173 19.39 -7.58 3.02
C ALA A 173 20.63 -8.44 2.78
N GLY A 174 20.45 -9.67 2.28
CA GLY A 174 21.55 -10.57 1.93
C GLY A 174 22.11 -11.40 3.10
N ASN A 175 21.41 -11.46 4.23
CA ASN A 175 21.80 -12.17 5.44
C ASN A 175 20.72 -13.12 5.97
N ASP A 176 19.73 -13.46 5.14
CA ASP A 176 18.59 -14.32 5.47
C ASP A 176 17.79 -13.88 6.71
N ASN A 177 17.81 -12.58 7.03
CA ASN A 177 17.05 -12.00 8.14
C ASN A 177 15.75 -11.35 7.62
N PRO A 178 14.55 -11.97 7.82
CA PRO A 178 13.28 -11.44 7.31
C PRO A 178 12.87 -10.10 7.94
N TYR A 179 13.35 -9.78 9.12
CA TYR A 179 13.12 -8.47 9.74
C TYR A 179 13.86 -7.36 8.98
N GLU A 180 15.14 -7.58 8.68
CA GLU A 180 15.95 -6.66 7.87
C GLU A 180 15.47 -6.56 6.44
N ASP A 181 15.08 -7.69 5.85
CA ASP A 181 14.51 -7.74 4.50
C ASP A 181 13.29 -6.84 4.37
N TYR A 182 12.37 -6.89 5.33
CA TYR A 182 11.17 -6.06 5.28
C TYR A 182 11.42 -4.61 5.71
N TYR A 183 12.24 -4.39 6.72
CA TYR A 183 12.66 -3.06 7.18
C TYR A 183 13.36 -2.28 6.07
N GLY A 184 14.32 -2.92 5.40
CA GLY A 184 15.15 -2.29 4.37
C GLY A 184 14.36 -1.82 3.13
N VAL A 185 13.17 -2.38 2.84
CA VAL A 185 12.33 -1.90 1.73
C VAL A 185 12.12 -0.39 1.77
N THR A 186 11.97 0.18 2.97
CA THR A 186 11.68 1.61 3.18
C THR A 186 12.87 2.42 3.70
N HIS A 187 13.92 1.76 4.19
CA HIS A 187 15.09 2.42 4.78
C HIS A 187 16.33 2.39 3.88
N GLU A 188 16.43 1.36 3.01
CA GLU A 188 17.51 1.33 2.01
C GLU A 188 17.12 2.15 0.79
N THR A 189 17.81 3.26 0.61
CA THR A 189 17.50 4.24 -0.45
C THR A 189 17.70 3.63 -1.82
N TRP A 190 16.68 3.74 -2.69
CA TRP A 190 16.74 3.35 -4.10
C TRP A 190 17.12 1.87 -4.34
N ASN A 191 16.63 0.99 -3.46
CA ASN A 191 16.76 -0.43 -3.69
C ASN A 191 15.92 -0.87 -4.91
N LYS A 192 16.21 -2.07 -5.44
CA LYS A 192 15.59 -2.57 -6.68
C LYS A 192 14.10 -2.88 -6.57
N GLU A 193 13.53 -2.94 -5.37
CA GLU A 193 12.08 -3.12 -5.20
C GLU A 193 11.29 -1.84 -5.48
N LEU A 194 11.92 -0.69 -5.31
CA LEU A 194 11.28 0.62 -5.44
C LEU A 194 11.14 1.02 -6.91
N ILE A 195 9.90 1.17 -7.38
CA ILE A 195 9.59 1.60 -8.75
C ILE A 195 9.47 3.12 -8.81
N TRP A 196 8.75 3.71 -7.86
CA TRP A 196 8.62 5.16 -7.71
C TRP A 196 8.40 5.52 -6.27
N THR A 197 9.08 6.57 -5.81
CA THR A 197 9.13 6.92 -4.39
C THR A 197 8.94 8.41 -4.18
N ASP A 198 8.34 8.75 -3.05
CA ASP A 198 8.38 10.08 -2.49
C ASP A 198 9.46 10.10 -1.40
N ARG A 199 10.55 10.81 -1.68
CA ARG A 199 11.61 11.04 -0.71
C ARG A 199 11.43 12.40 -0.06
N TYR A 200 10.45 12.47 0.79
CA TYR A 200 10.13 13.70 1.50
C TYR A 200 11.04 13.89 2.70
N ASN A 201 11.77 15.02 2.73
CA ASN A 201 12.52 15.46 3.90
C ASN A 201 11.62 15.93 5.06
N GLY A 202 10.32 15.82 4.93
CA GLY A 202 9.31 16.15 5.93
C GLY A 202 9.08 15.06 6.98
N LEU A 203 10.02 14.16 7.17
CA LEU A 203 9.99 13.13 8.19
C LEU A 203 9.88 13.63 9.59
N PHE A 204 10.26 14.85 9.82
CA PHE A 204 9.94 15.49 11.07
C PHE A 204 8.46 15.32 11.40
N SER A 205 7.55 15.61 10.47
CA SER A 205 6.11 15.46 10.69
C SER A 205 5.69 13.99 10.89
N TRP A 206 6.24 13.06 10.11
CA TRP A 206 5.92 11.65 10.28
C TRP A 206 6.56 11.05 11.54
N GLY A 207 7.85 11.27 11.75
CA GLY A 207 8.57 10.82 12.94
C GLY A 207 7.95 11.39 14.22
N VAL A 208 7.60 12.67 14.22
CA VAL A 208 6.89 13.30 15.34
C VAL A 208 5.53 12.63 15.58
N GLY A 209 4.82 12.23 14.54
CA GLY A 209 3.54 11.53 14.64
C GLY A 209 3.64 10.08 15.13
N THR A 210 4.78 9.41 14.92
CA THR A 210 4.95 7.98 15.25
C THR A 210 5.75 7.74 16.51
N VAL A 211 6.73 8.58 16.84
CA VAL A 211 7.56 8.42 18.05
C VAL A 211 6.74 8.69 19.33
N PRO A 212 6.83 7.83 20.36
CA PRO A 212 6.12 8.05 21.62
C PRO A 212 6.56 9.34 22.33
N THR A 213 5.62 10.02 22.96
CA THR A 213 5.89 11.27 23.72
C THR A 213 6.91 11.12 24.84
N GLY A 214 7.09 9.90 25.37
CA GLY A 214 8.10 9.58 26.40
C GLY A 214 9.53 9.52 25.89
N VAL A 215 9.75 9.50 24.56
CA VAL A 215 11.09 9.40 23.94
C VAL A 215 11.65 10.76 23.61
N ALA A 216 10.86 11.63 22.97
CA ALA A 216 11.31 12.95 22.54
C ALA A 216 10.24 14.01 22.87
N GLY A 217 10.68 15.18 23.33
CA GLY A 217 9.78 16.26 23.77
C GLY A 217 8.91 16.85 22.66
N THR A 218 9.29 16.67 21.40
CA THR A 218 8.54 17.09 20.20
C THR A 218 7.68 15.99 19.61
N ALA A 219 7.68 14.78 20.17
CA ALA A 219 6.93 13.65 19.65
C ALA A 219 5.48 13.67 20.12
N TYR A 220 4.54 13.27 19.21
CA TYR A 220 3.10 13.25 19.49
C TYR A 220 2.56 11.82 19.71
N GLY A 221 3.22 10.78 19.20
CA GLY A 221 2.81 9.39 19.37
C GLY A 221 1.35 9.14 18.95
N ALA A 222 0.93 9.66 17.78
CA ALA A 222 -0.47 9.69 17.38
C ALA A 222 -0.81 8.75 16.22
N VAL A 223 0.18 8.34 15.40
CA VAL A 223 -0.05 7.53 14.21
C VAL A 223 0.19 6.06 14.51
N GLY A 224 -0.86 5.26 14.47
CA GLY A 224 -0.78 3.82 14.74
C GLY A 224 -1.81 3.00 13.96
N PRO A 225 -1.66 1.67 13.97
CA PRO A 225 -2.61 0.75 13.36
C PRO A 225 -3.91 0.68 14.14
N THR A 226 -4.97 0.22 13.46
CA THR A 226 -6.18 -0.26 14.12
C THR A 226 -5.97 -1.69 14.62
N GLN A 227 -6.80 -2.15 15.57
CA GLN A 227 -6.79 -3.55 16.02
C GLN A 227 -6.96 -4.52 14.83
N ALA A 228 -7.81 -4.20 13.87
CA ALA A 228 -8.02 -5.02 12.67
C ALA A 228 -6.74 -5.24 11.83
N LEU A 229 -5.79 -4.31 11.86
CA LEU A 229 -4.48 -4.53 11.23
C LEU A 229 -3.60 -5.42 12.12
N VAL A 230 -3.58 -5.22 13.43
CA VAL A 230 -2.85 -6.06 14.40
C VAL A 230 -3.30 -7.52 14.29
N ASP A 231 -4.60 -7.75 14.23
CA ASP A 231 -5.22 -9.09 14.13
C ASP A 231 -4.95 -9.75 12.77
N ALA A 232 -4.71 -8.96 11.72
CA ALA A 232 -4.47 -9.48 10.38
C ALA A 232 -3.12 -10.21 10.25
N TYR A 233 -2.11 -9.86 11.06
CA TYR A 233 -0.78 -10.47 10.95
C TYR A 233 -0.81 -11.97 11.28
N ALA A 234 -0.05 -12.75 10.50
CA ALA A 234 0.09 -14.18 10.75
C ALA A 234 0.89 -14.46 12.04
N MET A 235 0.77 -15.68 12.53
CA MET A 235 1.72 -16.26 13.47
C MET A 235 3.03 -16.59 12.73
N ASN A 236 4.12 -16.81 13.46
CA ASN A 236 5.40 -17.24 12.89
C ASN A 236 5.31 -18.60 12.16
N THR A 237 4.28 -19.40 12.46
CA THR A 237 3.93 -20.64 11.76
C THR A 237 3.31 -20.40 10.38
N GLY A 238 2.94 -19.18 10.04
CA GLY A 238 2.34 -18.78 8.77
C GLY A 238 0.81 -18.81 8.73
N TRP A 239 0.14 -19.32 9.77
CA TRP A 239 -1.32 -19.26 9.89
C TRP A 239 -1.79 -17.85 10.27
N TYR A 240 -2.86 -17.37 9.65
CA TYR A 240 -3.56 -16.15 10.10
C TYR A 240 -4.46 -16.49 11.29
N PRO A 241 -4.18 -15.96 12.51
CA PRO A 241 -4.88 -16.38 13.71
C PRO A 241 -6.35 -15.96 13.73
N ILE A 242 -6.66 -14.75 13.23
CA ILE A 242 -8.03 -14.23 13.25
C ILE A 242 -8.62 -14.32 11.85
N THR A 243 -9.68 -15.10 11.70
CA THR A 243 -10.37 -15.33 10.43
C THR A 243 -11.57 -14.44 10.22
N GLY A 244 -12.14 -13.89 11.29
CA GLY A 244 -13.31 -13.02 11.28
C GLY A 244 -13.67 -12.58 12.69
N TYR A 245 -14.88 -12.03 12.82
CA TYR A 245 -15.42 -11.60 14.10
C TYR A 245 -16.89 -12.00 14.20
N GLU A 246 -17.31 -12.38 15.40
CA GLU A 246 -18.70 -12.55 15.75
C GLU A 246 -19.45 -11.20 15.78
N ALA A 247 -20.76 -11.23 15.89
CA ALA A 247 -21.58 -10.03 15.89
C ALA A 247 -21.29 -9.08 17.07
N ASP A 248 -20.79 -9.62 18.18
CA ASP A 248 -20.38 -8.88 19.38
C ASP A 248 -18.92 -8.36 19.30
N GLY A 249 -18.21 -8.65 18.20
CA GLY A 249 -16.82 -8.26 18.01
C GLY A 249 -15.79 -9.28 18.52
N THR A 250 -16.21 -10.41 19.07
CA THR A 250 -15.31 -11.50 19.49
C THR A 250 -14.59 -12.08 18.27
N PRO A 251 -13.25 -12.23 18.29
CA PRO A 251 -12.51 -12.83 17.19
C PRO A 251 -12.86 -14.30 16.98
N ILE A 252 -12.97 -14.68 15.72
CA ILE A 252 -13.03 -16.08 15.30
C ILE A 252 -11.60 -16.52 15.04
N VAL A 253 -11.10 -17.46 15.87
CA VAL A 253 -9.72 -17.93 15.83
C VAL A 253 -9.59 -19.15 14.94
N GLU A 254 -8.53 -19.19 14.11
CA GLU A 254 -8.09 -20.37 13.39
C GLU A 254 -7.41 -21.34 14.36
N PRO A 255 -7.97 -22.53 14.60
CA PRO A 255 -7.43 -23.45 15.61
C PRO A 255 -5.99 -23.93 15.32
N LEU A 256 -5.61 -24.03 14.03
CA LEU A 256 -4.28 -24.45 13.63
C LEU A 256 -3.21 -23.37 13.78
N SER A 257 -3.62 -22.14 14.07
CA SER A 257 -2.70 -21.02 14.24
C SER A 257 -1.87 -21.11 15.53
N GLY A 258 -2.36 -21.81 16.53
CA GLY A 258 -1.79 -21.83 17.88
C GLY A 258 -2.05 -20.56 18.70
N TYR A 259 -2.91 -19.66 18.21
CA TYR A 259 -3.31 -18.45 18.95
C TYR A 259 -4.39 -18.78 19.97
N GLU A 260 -4.20 -18.32 21.22
CA GLU A 260 -5.11 -18.57 22.31
C GLU A 260 -5.82 -17.30 22.78
N LEU A 261 -7.09 -17.14 22.39
CA LEU A 261 -7.91 -15.99 22.71
C LEU A 261 -8.11 -15.82 24.23
N ALA A 262 -8.26 -16.93 24.98
CA ALA A 262 -8.53 -16.89 26.41
C ALA A 262 -7.39 -16.28 27.24
N SER A 263 -6.16 -16.39 26.76
CA SER A 263 -4.94 -15.88 27.44
C SER A 263 -4.29 -14.69 26.72
N GLU A 264 -4.92 -14.15 25.67
CA GLU A 264 -4.29 -13.14 24.81
C GLU A 264 -3.87 -11.86 25.55
N LEU A 265 -4.63 -11.45 26.57
CA LEU A 265 -4.35 -10.26 27.39
C LEU A 265 -3.44 -10.55 28.58
N GLU A 266 -3.20 -11.82 28.90
CA GLU A 266 -2.27 -12.21 29.95
C GLU A 266 -0.85 -11.85 29.54
N LYS A 267 -0.08 -11.31 30.47
CA LYS A 267 1.34 -10.98 30.24
C LYS A 267 2.22 -12.18 30.53
N SER A 268 3.17 -12.42 29.63
CA SER A 268 4.24 -13.39 29.84
C SER A 268 5.59 -12.79 29.41
N SER A 269 6.66 -13.40 29.88
CA SER A 269 8.02 -13.04 29.49
C SER A 269 8.41 -13.75 28.20
N TRP A 270 8.91 -13.01 27.21
CA TRP A 270 9.35 -13.57 25.93
C TRP A 270 10.37 -12.66 25.25
N ILE A 271 11.12 -13.21 24.30
CA ILE A 271 12.16 -12.47 23.57
C ILE A 271 11.55 -11.64 22.44
N TYR A 272 11.73 -10.32 22.51
CA TYR A 272 11.34 -9.41 21.43
C TYR A 272 12.44 -9.37 20.35
N PRO A 273 12.09 -9.66 19.07
CA PRO A 273 13.04 -9.74 17.99
C PRO A 273 13.38 -8.33 17.45
N SER A 274 14.46 -7.75 17.91
CA SER A 274 14.95 -6.43 17.50
C SER A 274 16.22 -6.49 16.65
N GLY A 275 16.84 -7.66 16.57
CA GLY A 275 18.07 -7.87 15.83
C GLY A 275 17.88 -7.67 14.34
N GLY A 276 18.83 -6.98 13.70
CA GLY A 276 18.85 -6.75 12.28
C GLY A 276 18.17 -5.47 11.82
N TRP A 277 17.08 -4.99 12.44
CA TRP A 277 16.41 -3.75 12.06
C TRP A 277 16.65 -2.59 13.04
N SER A 278 17.40 -2.82 14.11
CA SER A 278 17.84 -1.79 15.06
C SER A 278 19.31 -2.00 15.45
N ASN A 279 19.87 -1.09 16.26
CA ASN A 279 21.21 -1.25 16.84
C ASN A 279 21.22 -2.10 18.11
N LYS A 280 20.08 -2.69 18.49
CA LYS A 280 19.94 -3.54 19.69
C LYS A 280 19.86 -5.01 19.28
N ALA A 281 20.43 -5.86 20.10
CA ALA A 281 20.15 -7.30 20.06
C ALA A 281 18.74 -7.57 20.57
N ASP A 282 18.23 -8.77 20.29
CA ASP A 282 16.98 -9.24 20.87
C ASP A 282 17.01 -9.16 22.39
N PHE A 283 15.88 -8.82 22.99
CA PHE A 283 15.78 -8.61 24.44
C PHE A 283 14.47 -9.15 25.01
N GLU A 284 14.49 -9.48 26.30
CA GLU A 284 13.32 -9.96 27.02
C GLU A 284 12.36 -8.81 27.35
N ILE A 285 11.06 -9.04 27.11
CA ILE A 285 9.98 -8.15 27.53
C ILE A 285 8.92 -8.93 28.29
N GLU A 286 8.14 -8.23 29.12
CA GLU A 286 6.90 -8.71 29.70
C GLU A 286 5.73 -7.99 29.03
N ALA A 287 5.00 -8.70 28.18
CA ALA A 287 3.92 -8.12 27.37
C ALA A 287 2.78 -9.13 27.13
N PRO A 288 1.58 -8.64 26.71
CA PRO A 288 0.45 -9.50 26.38
C PRO A 288 0.79 -10.57 25.34
N ASN A 289 0.25 -11.78 25.56
CA ASN A 289 0.50 -12.94 24.69
C ASN A 289 0.01 -12.73 23.25
N MET A 290 -0.97 -11.86 23.02
CA MET A 290 -1.45 -11.53 21.68
C MET A 290 -0.36 -11.00 20.73
N TYR A 291 0.75 -10.53 21.25
CA TYR A 291 1.87 -10.01 20.46
C TYR A 291 3.01 -11.01 20.28
N LYS A 292 2.94 -12.12 20.99
CA LYS A 292 3.97 -13.16 20.95
C LYS A 292 3.85 -14.01 19.71
N ASP A 293 4.98 -14.55 19.23
CA ASP A 293 5.07 -15.51 18.12
C ASP A 293 4.42 -15.04 16.82
N ARG A 294 4.36 -13.72 16.59
CA ARG A 294 3.88 -13.14 15.33
C ARG A 294 4.96 -13.20 14.23
N GLU A 295 4.52 -13.08 13.00
CA GLU A 295 5.42 -12.99 11.85
C GLU A 295 6.35 -11.76 11.90
N PRO A 296 7.53 -11.78 11.25
CA PRO A 296 8.50 -10.69 11.30
C PRO A 296 7.96 -9.31 10.92
N ARG A 297 7.07 -9.21 9.92
CA ARG A 297 6.48 -7.93 9.49
C ARG A 297 5.66 -7.26 10.59
N PHE A 298 5.09 -8.04 11.53
CA PHE A 298 4.39 -7.49 12.69
C PHE A 298 5.31 -6.60 13.52
N TYR A 299 6.46 -7.12 13.94
CA TYR A 299 7.38 -6.40 14.83
C TYR A 299 8.02 -5.18 14.15
N VAL A 300 8.26 -5.25 12.83
CA VAL A 300 8.77 -4.12 12.06
C VAL A 300 7.70 -3.03 11.88
N THR A 301 6.41 -3.39 11.90
CA THR A 301 5.33 -2.44 11.56
C THR A 301 4.59 -1.89 12.77
N VAL A 302 4.43 -2.70 13.83
CA VAL A 302 3.56 -2.38 14.98
C VAL A 302 4.38 -2.21 16.24
N PHE A 303 4.22 -1.07 16.89
CA PHE A 303 4.68 -0.85 18.26
C PHE A 303 3.49 -0.87 19.21
N PHE A 304 3.63 -1.55 20.33
CA PHE A 304 2.58 -1.75 21.34
C PHE A 304 3.07 -1.36 22.74
N GLY A 305 2.15 -1.08 23.65
CA GLY A 305 2.45 -0.74 25.05
C GLY A 305 3.14 -1.87 25.81
N GLY A 306 4.02 -1.53 26.74
CA GLY A 306 4.85 -2.49 27.46
C GLY A 306 6.16 -2.86 26.77
N ASN A 307 6.32 -2.45 25.52
CA ASN A 307 7.56 -2.66 24.76
C ASN A 307 8.55 -1.48 24.94
N GLN A 308 9.77 -1.66 24.46
CA GLN A 308 10.80 -0.63 24.43
C GLN A 308 10.88 0.02 23.05
N TRP A 309 10.74 1.35 23.02
CA TRP A 309 11.02 2.12 21.81
C TRP A 309 12.52 2.25 21.63
N LEU A 310 13.03 1.70 20.54
CA LEU A 310 14.45 1.71 20.22
C LEU A 310 14.83 2.99 19.49
N HIS A 311 15.91 3.65 19.90
CA HIS A 311 16.41 4.87 19.27
C HIS A 311 17.93 4.96 19.42
N GLY A 312 18.64 4.74 18.31
CA GLY A 312 20.10 4.63 18.31
C GLY A 312 20.58 3.48 19.19
N ASN A 313 21.49 3.78 20.11
CA ASN A 313 21.99 2.82 21.10
C ASN A 313 21.16 2.79 22.40
N SER A 314 20.07 3.55 22.45
CA SER A 314 19.19 3.66 23.61
C SER A 314 17.87 2.92 23.39
N ALA A 315 17.16 2.69 24.50
CA ALA A 315 15.81 2.14 24.49
C ALA A 315 15.01 2.77 25.63
N THR A 316 13.74 3.07 25.37
CA THR A 316 12.85 3.66 26.37
C THR A 316 11.61 2.78 26.50
N SER A 317 11.36 2.22 27.69
CA SER A 317 10.12 1.48 27.96
C SER A 317 8.93 2.41 27.89
N ILE A 318 7.89 2.03 27.14
CA ILE A 318 6.71 2.85 26.87
C ILE A 318 5.47 2.21 27.48
N SER A 319 4.74 3.01 28.25
CA SER A 319 3.42 2.67 28.76
C SER A 319 2.38 3.60 28.16
N PHE A 320 1.37 3.03 27.50
CA PHE A 320 0.20 3.76 27.00
C PHE A 320 -0.96 3.79 28.02
N ALA A 321 -0.80 3.17 29.19
CA ALA A 321 -1.76 3.27 30.28
C ALA A 321 -1.95 4.73 30.72
N LYS A 322 -3.09 5.06 31.32
CA LYS A 322 -3.37 6.42 31.82
C LYS A 322 -2.28 6.89 32.78
N GLY A 323 -1.65 8.00 32.47
CA GLY A 323 -0.53 8.56 33.24
C GLY A 323 0.82 7.95 32.91
N GLY A 324 0.92 6.99 32.00
CA GLY A 324 2.16 6.47 31.47
C GLY A 324 2.91 7.47 30.60
N ASN A 325 4.19 7.22 30.35
CA ASN A 325 5.05 8.13 29.59
C ASN A 325 4.69 8.24 28.11
N GLY A 326 3.99 7.26 27.54
CA GLY A 326 3.44 7.29 26.17
C GLY A 326 2.01 7.82 26.09
N ASN A 327 1.40 8.25 27.21
CA ASN A 327 0.04 8.74 27.30
C ASN A 327 0.00 10.08 28.04
N LYS A 328 0.36 11.14 27.34
CA LYS A 328 0.33 12.52 27.87
C LYS A 328 -0.93 13.22 27.38
N SER A 329 -1.66 13.82 28.28
CA SER A 329 -2.88 14.63 28.15
C SER A 329 -3.66 14.57 26.81
N HIS A 330 -3.07 14.97 25.69
CA HIS A 330 -3.69 14.96 24.35
C HIS A 330 -2.87 14.23 23.27
N ASP A 331 -1.57 13.99 23.55
CA ASP A 331 -0.64 13.35 22.59
C ASP A 331 -0.38 11.90 22.97
N TYR A 332 -1.18 10.99 22.41
CA TYR A 332 -1.06 9.54 22.64
C TYR A 332 -1.79 8.75 21.55
N PRO A 333 -1.41 7.47 21.33
CA PRO A 333 -2.07 6.64 20.33
C PRO A 333 -3.50 6.28 20.76
N LYS A 334 -4.49 6.68 19.96
CA LYS A 334 -5.91 6.41 20.25
C LYS A 334 -6.27 4.94 20.11
N SER A 335 -5.48 4.15 19.37
CA SER A 335 -5.65 2.72 19.19
C SER A 335 -4.82 1.86 20.17
N GLY A 336 -3.99 2.46 21.01
CA GLY A 336 -3.04 1.73 21.86
C GLY A 336 -1.78 1.23 21.13
N TYR A 337 -1.59 1.65 19.86
CA TYR A 337 -0.48 1.23 19.01
C TYR A 337 0.17 2.40 18.30
N LEU A 338 1.44 2.24 17.90
CA LEU A 338 2.12 3.19 17.02
C LEU A 338 2.65 2.48 15.79
N CYS A 339 2.78 3.23 14.70
CA CYS A 339 3.46 2.77 13.50
C CYS A 339 4.97 2.76 13.72
N ASN A 340 5.57 1.58 13.56
CA ASN A 340 7.00 1.35 13.75
C ASN A 340 7.78 1.36 12.42
N ARG A 341 7.09 1.14 11.31
CA ARG A 341 7.67 0.80 10.00
C ARG A 341 8.58 1.86 9.40
N PHE A 342 8.22 3.14 9.51
CA PHE A 342 8.93 4.23 8.83
C PHE A 342 9.86 5.03 9.74
N TYR A 343 10.07 4.57 10.96
CA TYR A 343 11.02 5.18 11.86
C TYR A 343 12.37 4.45 11.76
N ASP A 344 13.44 5.22 11.57
CA ASP A 344 14.78 4.65 11.57
C ASP A 344 15.29 4.50 13.01
N HIS A 345 15.16 3.30 13.55
CA HIS A 345 15.57 2.96 14.91
C HIS A 345 17.09 3.00 15.15
N LYS A 346 17.90 3.12 14.09
CA LYS A 346 19.35 3.35 14.19
C LYS A 346 19.68 4.79 14.55
N LEU A 347 18.73 5.71 14.43
CA LEU A 347 18.87 7.12 14.79
C LEU A 347 18.34 7.42 16.19
N ASN A 348 18.88 8.47 16.84
CA ASN A 348 18.46 8.88 18.17
C ASN A 348 17.54 10.12 18.11
N SER A 349 16.22 9.89 18.11
CA SER A 349 15.22 10.96 18.10
C SER A 349 15.22 11.80 19.39
N SER A 350 15.68 11.27 20.51
CA SER A 350 15.82 12.05 21.75
C SER A 350 16.91 13.13 21.66
N GLU A 351 17.86 12.95 20.75
CA GLU A 351 18.92 13.91 20.41
C GLU A 351 18.62 14.71 19.14
N GLY A 352 17.38 14.63 18.64
CA GLY A 352 16.94 15.36 17.43
C GLY A 352 17.42 14.73 16.11
N GLN A 353 17.89 13.49 16.12
CA GLN A 353 18.24 12.76 14.90
C GLN A 353 16.97 12.15 14.30
N TRP A 354 16.55 12.69 13.16
CA TRP A 354 15.39 12.23 12.40
C TRP A 354 15.88 11.80 11.02
N GLY A 355 15.66 10.56 10.65
CA GLY A 355 16.09 10.03 9.37
C GLY A 355 15.26 10.54 8.19
N ASN A 356 15.63 10.09 7.01
CA ASN A 356 14.84 10.24 5.80
C ASN A 356 14.21 8.89 5.50
N ILE A 357 12.90 8.86 5.24
CA ILE A 357 12.27 7.68 4.66
C ILE A 357 12.21 7.79 3.14
N THR A 358 12.17 6.64 2.54
CA THR A 358 11.79 6.51 1.14
C THR A 358 10.39 5.92 1.12
N PHE A 359 9.37 6.79 0.96
CA PHE A 359 7.98 6.33 0.93
C PHE A 359 7.67 5.72 -0.44
N PRO A 360 7.33 4.43 -0.53
CA PRO A 360 7.03 3.79 -1.80
C PRO A 360 5.68 4.25 -2.32
N VAL A 361 5.67 4.93 -3.46
CA VAL A 361 4.44 5.21 -4.23
C VAL A 361 4.05 3.99 -5.04
N PHE A 362 5.05 3.33 -5.64
CA PHE A 362 4.94 2.04 -6.29
C PHE A 362 6.18 1.20 -5.99
N ARG A 363 5.99 -0.09 -5.69
CA ARG A 363 7.07 -1.06 -5.48
C ARG A 363 6.67 -2.45 -5.98
N LEU A 364 7.65 -3.29 -6.23
CA LEU A 364 7.44 -4.61 -6.85
C LEU A 364 6.53 -5.54 -6.01
N GLY A 365 6.60 -5.44 -4.67
CA GLY A 365 5.72 -6.22 -3.80
C GLY A 365 4.23 -5.96 -4.06
N GLU A 366 3.85 -4.72 -4.36
CA GLU A 366 2.48 -4.40 -4.81
C GLU A 366 2.16 -5.06 -6.15
N ILE A 367 3.11 -5.01 -7.09
CA ILE A 367 2.90 -5.55 -8.44
C ILE A 367 2.70 -7.07 -8.40
N TYR A 368 3.44 -7.76 -7.53
CA TYR A 368 3.22 -9.20 -7.31
C TYR A 368 1.80 -9.47 -6.81
N LEU A 369 1.33 -8.71 -5.84
CA LEU A 369 -0.04 -8.85 -5.31
C LEU A 369 -1.11 -8.45 -6.33
N ASN A 370 -0.86 -7.47 -7.19
CA ASN A 370 -1.75 -7.11 -8.30
C ASN A 370 -1.89 -8.28 -9.29
N PHE A 371 -0.77 -8.92 -9.62
CA PHE A 371 -0.75 -10.07 -10.51
C PHE A 371 -1.47 -11.27 -9.92
N ILE A 372 -1.16 -11.62 -8.65
CA ILE A 372 -1.77 -12.75 -7.94
C ILE A 372 -3.29 -12.60 -7.87
N GLU A 373 -3.78 -11.43 -7.43
CA GLU A 373 -5.22 -11.15 -7.36
C GLU A 373 -5.88 -11.30 -8.73
N ALA A 374 -5.29 -10.69 -9.76
CA ALA A 374 -5.85 -10.73 -11.11
C ALA A 374 -5.90 -12.15 -11.70
N VAL A 375 -4.85 -12.95 -11.51
CA VAL A 375 -4.80 -14.35 -11.97
C VAL A 375 -5.85 -15.21 -11.25
N LEU A 376 -5.96 -15.07 -9.92
CA LEU A 376 -6.96 -15.83 -9.15
C LEU A 376 -8.39 -15.43 -9.52
N GLU A 377 -8.65 -14.16 -9.75
CA GLU A 377 -9.98 -13.70 -10.20
C GLU A 377 -10.29 -14.16 -11.64
N CYS A 378 -9.30 -14.21 -12.55
CA CYS A 378 -9.48 -14.84 -13.86
C CYS A 378 -9.87 -16.31 -13.72
N LYS A 379 -9.15 -17.07 -12.89
CA LYS A 379 -9.45 -18.50 -12.63
C LYS A 379 -10.85 -18.68 -12.08
N LYS A 380 -11.24 -17.89 -11.10
CA LYS A 380 -12.60 -17.92 -10.51
C LYS A 380 -13.69 -17.67 -11.54
N ASN A 381 -13.46 -16.71 -12.45
CA ASN A 381 -14.47 -16.28 -13.43
C ASN A 381 -14.35 -17.01 -14.79
N GLY A 382 -13.48 -18.01 -14.93
CA GLY A 382 -13.29 -18.77 -16.15
C GLY A 382 -12.72 -17.94 -17.31
N VAL A 383 -11.94 -16.90 -17.01
CA VAL A 383 -11.27 -16.07 -18.01
C VAL A 383 -9.94 -16.73 -18.40
N ALA A 384 -9.74 -16.95 -19.69
CA ALA A 384 -8.52 -17.58 -20.19
C ALA A 384 -7.29 -16.70 -19.97
N LEU A 385 -6.19 -17.31 -19.50
CA LEU A 385 -4.88 -16.72 -19.34
C LEU A 385 -3.81 -17.60 -19.97
N ASP A 386 -2.61 -17.07 -20.11
CA ASP A 386 -1.44 -17.91 -20.41
C ASP A 386 -1.33 -19.02 -19.33
N PRO A 387 -1.17 -20.29 -19.74
CA PRO A 387 -1.11 -21.42 -18.80
C PRO A 387 -0.02 -21.31 -17.72
N SER A 388 1.03 -20.53 -17.97
CA SER A 388 2.11 -20.30 -17.00
C SER A 388 1.75 -19.34 -15.86
N TYR A 389 0.69 -18.51 -16.01
CA TYR A 389 0.40 -17.43 -15.08
C TYR A 389 -0.01 -17.92 -13.70
N GLU A 390 -0.75 -19.02 -13.59
CA GLU A 390 -1.12 -19.57 -12.27
C GLU A 390 0.12 -20.03 -11.50
N ALA A 391 1.02 -20.77 -12.15
CA ALA A 391 2.27 -21.20 -11.51
C ALA A 391 3.14 -20.01 -11.10
N LEU A 392 3.27 -19.02 -11.98
CA LEU A 392 4.02 -17.79 -11.69
C LEU A 392 3.39 -16.99 -10.54
N ALA A 393 2.07 -16.88 -10.47
CA ALA A 393 1.40 -16.18 -9.38
C ALA A 393 1.69 -16.84 -8.02
N MET A 394 1.65 -18.15 -7.95
CA MET A 394 1.99 -18.89 -6.73
C MET A 394 3.48 -18.79 -6.38
N GLU A 395 4.36 -18.78 -7.37
CA GLU A 395 5.80 -18.51 -7.19
C GLU A 395 6.03 -17.12 -6.59
N LYS A 396 5.43 -16.07 -7.16
CA LYS A 396 5.60 -14.69 -6.67
C LYS A 396 5.00 -14.51 -5.28
N TRP A 397 3.94 -15.21 -4.96
CA TRP A 397 3.41 -15.23 -3.59
C TRP A 397 4.37 -15.92 -2.62
N ALA A 398 4.93 -17.06 -3.02
CA ALA A 398 5.95 -17.75 -2.22
C ALA A 398 7.20 -16.87 -2.00
N ASP A 399 7.62 -16.09 -3.00
CA ASP A 399 8.73 -15.14 -2.88
C ASP A 399 8.46 -14.06 -1.82
N LEU A 400 7.24 -13.47 -1.80
CA LEU A 400 6.83 -12.49 -0.78
C LEU A 400 6.83 -13.11 0.62
N ARG A 401 6.24 -14.30 0.77
CA ARG A 401 6.17 -15.01 2.06
C ARG A 401 7.55 -15.42 2.55
N LYS A 402 8.40 -15.95 1.68
CA LYS A 402 9.79 -16.27 2.02
C LYS A 402 10.57 -15.05 2.51
N ARG A 403 10.36 -13.86 1.89
CA ARG A 403 10.95 -12.61 2.38
C ARG A 403 10.47 -12.26 3.78
N ALA A 404 9.22 -12.57 4.10
CA ALA A 404 8.63 -12.37 5.42
C ALA A 404 9.00 -13.48 6.44
N GLY A 405 9.85 -14.45 6.07
CA GLY A 405 10.23 -15.55 6.93
C GLY A 405 9.12 -16.60 7.09
N LEU A 406 8.20 -16.70 6.13
CA LEU A 406 7.06 -17.60 6.16
C LEU A 406 7.11 -18.61 5.02
N ASP A 407 6.58 -19.79 5.27
CA ASP A 407 6.39 -20.80 4.23
C ASP A 407 5.35 -20.39 3.18
N PRO A 408 5.41 -20.96 1.96
CA PRO A 408 4.41 -20.74 0.93
C PRO A 408 2.99 -21.01 1.43
N ILE A 409 2.02 -20.22 0.96
CA ILE A 409 0.63 -20.31 1.40
C ILE A 409 0.05 -21.72 1.21
N THR A 410 0.40 -22.39 0.13
CA THR A 410 -0.05 -23.76 -0.17
C THR A 410 0.56 -24.80 0.75
N SER A 411 1.72 -24.55 1.34
CA SER A 411 2.34 -25.46 2.33
C SER A 411 1.62 -25.37 3.69
N ILE A 412 1.06 -24.21 4.01
CA ILE A 412 0.34 -23.96 5.27
C ILE A 412 -1.13 -24.40 5.15
N TYR A 413 -1.85 -23.90 4.14
CA TYR A 413 -3.29 -24.10 3.99
C TYR A 413 -3.65 -25.32 3.13
N GLY A 414 -2.67 -25.95 2.49
CA GLY A 414 -2.92 -27.10 1.59
C GLY A 414 -3.68 -26.69 0.33
N GLN A 415 -4.57 -27.57 -0.12
CA GLN A 415 -5.45 -27.30 -1.24
C GLN A 415 -6.74 -26.65 -0.75
N VAL A 416 -6.89 -25.37 -1.00
CA VAL A 416 -8.09 -24.57 -0.70
C VAL A 416 -8.74 -24.09 -1.99
N SER A 417 -9.98 -23.64 -1.91
CA SER A 417 -10.71 -23.11 -3.07
C SER A 417 -10.08 -21.83 -3.61
N THR A 418 -10.37 -21.49 -4.86
CA THR A 418 -9.90 -20.21 -5.45
C THR A 418 -10.44 -19.01 -4.68
N GLU A 419 -11.67 -19.07 -4.16
CA GLU A 419 -12.27 -18.06 -3.32
C GLU A 419 -11.46 -17.83 -2.04
N GLU A 420 -11.05 -18.90 -1.38
CA GLU A 420 -10.21 -18.82 -0.18
C GLU A 420 -8.84 -18.25 -0.49
N LEU A 421 -8.20 -18.66 -1.61
CA LEU A 421 -6.94 -18.06 -2.06
C LEU A 421 -7.07 -16.55 -2.30
N ILE A 422 -8.19 -16.09 -2.87
CA ILE A 422 -8.46 -14.66 -3.04
C ILE A 422 -8.54 -13.95 -1.68
N GLN A 423 -9.20 -14.53 -0.69
CA GLN A 423 -9.28 -13.93 0.66
C GLN A 423 -7.92 -13.91 1.34
N LEU A 424 -7.14 -14.98 1.23
CA LEU A 424 -5.76 -15.04 1.74
C LEU A 424 -4.85 -14.02 1.04
N CYS A 425 -4.98 -13.85 -0.28
CA CYS A 425 -4.25 -12.81 -1.04
C CYS A 425 -4.61 -11.40 -0.56
N ARG A 426 -5.87 -11.12 -0.26
CA ARG A 426 -6.33 -9.84 0.29
C ARG A 426 -5.77 -9.57 1.70
N LYS A 427 -5.63 -10.61 2.53
CA LYS A 427 -4.95 -10.51 3.84
C LYS A 427 -3.45 -10.24 3.65
N GLU A 428 -2.78 -11.01 2.78
CA GLU A 428 -1.37 -10.78 2.46
C GLU A 428 -1.14 -9.34 1.99
N ARG A 429 -2.02 -8.82 1.11
CA ARG A 429 -1.95 -7.43 0.63
C ARG A 429 -2.12 -6.41 1.76
N GLN A 430 -3.01 -6.64 2.71
CA GLN A 430 -3.21 -5.75 3.86
C GLN A 430 -1.96 -5.64 4.71
N ILE A 431 -1.27 -6.76 4.95
CA ILE A 431 -0.07 -6.86 5.78
C ILE A 431 1.13 -6.30 5.03
N GLU A 432 1.35 -6.79 3.83
CA GLU A 432 2.51 -6.45 3.00
C GLU A 432 2.59 -4.95 2.72
N LEU A 433 1.45 -4.32 2.41
CA LEU A 433 1.34 -2.90 2.07
C LEU A 433 0.85 -2.02 3.24
N ALA A 434 1.03 -2.50 4.48
CA ALA A 434 0.62 -1.76 5.66
C ALA A 434 1.25 -0.36 5.70
N PHE A 435 0.44 0.67 5.97
CA PHE A 435 0.78 2.09 5.99
C PHE A 435 1.21 2.72 4.65
N GLU A 436 1.14 1.99 3.52
CA GLU A 436 1.47 2.51 2.19
C GLU A 436 0.24 3.07 1.44
N ARG A 437 -0.81 3.47 2.16
CA ARG A 437 -2.04 4.10 1.64
C ARG A 437 -2.90 3.21 0.73
N HIS A 438 -2.73 1.88 0.78
CA HIS A 438 -3.50 0.96 -0.07
C HIS A 438 -4.86 0.59 0.53
N ARG A 439 -4.93 0.29 1.84
CA ARG A 439 -6.10 -0.32 2.48
C ARG A 439 -7.41 0.44 2.25
N TYR A 440 -7.39 1.78 2.28
CA TYR A 440 -8.56 2.61 2.04
C TYR A 440 -9.17 2.35 0.65
N PHE A 441 -8.33 2.32 -0.38
CA PHE A 441 -8.77 2.07 -1.76
C PHE A 441 -9.12 0.61 -2.00
N ASP A 442 -8.37 -0.32 -1.42
CA ASP A 442 -8.61 -1.75 -1.54
C ASP A 442 -9.99 -2.12 -0.99
N THR A 443 -10.32 -1.72 0.25
CA THR A 443 -11.61 -2.03 0.87
C THR A 443 -12.79 -1.41 0.12
N ARG A 444 -12.62 -0.22 -0.45
CA ARG A 444 -13.64 0.44 -1.26
C ARG A 444 -13.81 -0.26 -2.61
N THR A 445 -12.72 -0.53 -3.32
CA THR A 445 -12.79 -1.14 -4.65
C THR A 445 -13.26 -2.58 -4.61
N TRP A 446 -12.98 -3.33 -3.53
CA TRP A 446 -13.57 -4.65 -3.25
C TRP A 446 -15.01 -4.58 -2.73
N MET A 447 -15.52 -3.38 -2.39
CA MET A 447 -16.85 -3.16 -1.79
C MET A 447 -17.04 -3.86 -0.43
N ILE A 448 -15.98 -3.94 0.36
CA ILE A 448 -15.99 -4.54 1.73
C ILE A 448 -15.77 -3.49 2.84
N ALA A 449 -15.84 -2.20 2.52
CA ALA A 449 -15.56 -1.15 3.50
C ALA A 449 -16.55 -1.18 4.68
N THR A 450 -17.83 -1.42 4.45
CA THR A 450 -18.86 -1.45 5.51
C THR A 450 -18.64 -2.57 6.52
N PRO A 451 -18.48 -3.86 6.12
CA PRO A 451 -18.20 -4.93 7.08
C PRO A 451 -16.91 -4.72 7.89
N VAL A 452 -15.88 -4.19 7.24
CA VAL A 452 -14.56 -3.99 7.86
C VAL A 452 -14.56 -2.83 8.86
N SER A 453 -15.44 -1.84 8.72
CA SER A 453 -15.50 -0.70 9.64
C SER A 453 -16.15 -0.99 10.98
N TYR A 454 -16.85 -2.12 11.14
CA TYR A 454 -17.43 -2.53 12.42
C TYR A 454 -16.41 -3.12 13.42
N THR A 455 -15.17 -3.38 13.00
CA THR A 455 -14.12 -3.96 13.85
C THR A 455 -13.52 -2.98 14.87
N HIS A 456 -14.03 -1.77 14.97
CA HIS A 456 -13.53 -0.77 15.94
C HIS A 456 -13.89 -1.03 17.39
N LEU A 457 -14.85 -1.90 17.67
CA LEU A 457 -15.33 -2.17 19.04
C LEU A 457 -14.25 -2.79 19.95
N ARG A 458 -13.27 -3.48 19.38
CA ARG A 458 -12.22 -4.16 20.15
C ARG A 458 -11.06 -3.26 20.61
N ALA A 459 -10.90 -2.09 20.03
CA ALA A 459 -9.82 -1.15 20.40
C ALA A 459 -9.93 -0.61 21.84
N HIS A 460 -11.03 -0.88 22.53
CA HIS A 460 -11.26 -0.44 23.91
C HIS A 460 -10.73 -1.40 24.97
N GLU A 461 -10.29 -2.61 24.59
CA GLU A 461 -9.78 -3.63 25.51
C GLU A 461 -8.25 -3.72 25.55
N THR A 462 -7.57 -2.82 24.86
CA THR A 462 -6.10 -2.76 24.88
C THR A 462 -5.57 -2.07 26.13
N ASP A 463 -4.28 -2.23 26.44
CA ASP A 463 -3.54 -1.64 27.60
C ASP A 463 -3.87 -0.17 27.93
N GLN A 464 -4.62 0.51 27.07
CA GLN A 464 -5.04 1.90 27.30
C GLN A 464 -6.05 2.04 28.44
N TYR A 465 -6.75 0.95 28.81
CA TYR A 465 -7.79 0.89 29.84
C TYR A 465 -7.49 -0.10 30.97
N LEU A 466 -6.42 -0.90 30.85
CA LEU A 466 -5.86 -1.71 31.90
C LEU A 466 -4.71 -0.96 32.60
#